data_712e30a27039b5e8305fd40a38706d0b
#
_entry.id   712e30a27039b5e8305fd40a38706d0b
#
_cell.length_a   1.000
_cell.length_b   1.000
_cell.length_c   1.000
_cell.angle_alpha   90.00
_cell.angle_beta   90.00
_cell.angle_gamma   90.00
#
_symmetry.space_group_name_H-M   'P 1'
#
loop_
_entity.id
_entity.type
_entity.pdbx_description
1 polymer ?
#
loop_
_entity_poly.entity_id
_entity_poly.type
_entity_poly.pdbx_seq_one_letter_code
_entity_poly.pdbx_strand_id
1 'polypeptide(L)'
;YAPAFQPSQDDMKKIMQGRPDFIGVNFYSPTLVKDDPSQPFGIANRPNPDQYPSYNGPVSPSHLVELLMQIDKEYDHPTLIITENGAGFGVDDEKLTGNRVLDPLRAKYLSDHIDAVLSARHAGVKVEGYLFWSLLD
;
A
#
# COMPACT_ATOMS: atom_id res chain seq x y z
N TYR A 1 6.76 -27.78 10.21
CA TYR A 1 7.50 -26.98 9.21
C TYR A 1 7.63 -27.84 7.96
N ALA A 2 7.01 -27.43 6.85
CA ALA A 2 7.32 -28.04 5.57
C ALA A 2 8.78 -27.73 5.21
N PRO A 3 9.53 -28.65 4.60
CA PRO A 3 10.87 -28.34 4.12
C PRO A 3 10.79 -27.13 3.18
N ALA A 4 11.72 -26.20 3.31
CA ALA A 4 11.76 -25.01 2.46
C ALA A 4 11.83 -25.46 0.99
N PHE A 5 10.86 -25.06 0.19
CA PHE A 5 10.86 -25.28 -1.24
C PHE A 5 12.11 -24.61 -1.85
N GLN A 6 12.94 -25.39 -2.52
CA GLN A 6 14.09 -24.87 -3.25
C GLN A 6 13.86 -25.11 -4.74
N PRO A 7 13.57 -24.03 -5.52
CA PRO A 7 13.37 -24.17 -6.95
C PRO A 7 14.66 -24.65 -7.64
N SER A 8 14.50 -25.50 -8.63
CA SER A 8 15.64 -25.91 -9.48
C SER A 8 16.10 -24.73 -10.35
N GLN A 9 17.30 -24.87 -10.95
CA GLN A 9 17.78 -23.85 -11.90
C GLN A 9 16.84 -23.70 -13.11
N ASP A 10 16.20 -24.78 -13.56
CA ASP A 10 15.24 -24.74 -14.66
C ASP A 10 13.91 -24.07 -14.26
N ASP A 11 13.46 -24.24 -13.01
CA ASP A 11 12.32 -23.50 -12.50
C ASP A 11 12.63 -22.00 -12.45
N MET A 12 13.82 -21.61 -11.98
CA MET A 12 14.24 -20.23 -11.98
C MET A 12 14.31 -19.62 -13.38
N LYS A 13 14.82 -20.35 -14.38
CA LYS A 13 14.79 -19.88 -15.77
C LYS A 13 13.37 -19.67 -16.29
N LYS A 14 12.43 -20.59 -16.00
CA LYS A 14 11.03 -20.44 -16.39
C LYS A 14 10.36 -19.24 -15.71
N ILE A 15 10.62 -19.03 -14.42
CA ILE A 15 10.12 -17.87 -13.69
C ILE A 15 10.63 -16.55 -14.32
N MET A 16 11.92 -16.50 -14.64
CA MET A 16 12.51 -15.31 -15.28
C MET A 16 11.97 -15.03 -16.69
N GLN A 17 11.58 -16.08 -17.44
CA GLN A 17 10.92 -15.91 -18.74
C GLN A 17 9.50 -15.38 -18.64
N GLY A 18 8.83 -15.60 -17.51
CA GLY A 18 7.48 -15.10 -17.22
C GLY A 18 7.45 -13.74 -16.54
N ARG A 19 8.51 -12.94 -16.67
CA ARG A 19 8.58 -11.60 -16.06
C ARG A 19 7.43 -10.72 -16.57
N PRO A 20 6.62 -10.12 -15.68
CA PRO A 20 5.51 -9.27 -16.09
C PRO A 20 6.01 -7.92 -16.63
N ASP A 21 5.18 -7.24 -17.43
CA ASP A 21 5.46 -5.90 -17.96
C ASP A 21 5.37 -4.81 -16.87
N PHE A 22 4.56 -5.06 -15.84
CA PHE A 22 4.41 -4.19 -14.67
C PHE A 22 3.99 -4.98 -13.43
N ILE A 23 4.15 -4.38 -12.26
CA ILE A 23 3.65 -4.91 -10.98
C ILE A 23 2.50 -4.04 -10.50
N GLY A 24 1.33 -4.66 -10.24
CA GLY A 24 0.18 -4.02 -9.59
C GLY A 24 0.35 -4.03 -8.07
N VAL A 25 0.16 -2.87 -7.45
CA VAL A 25 0.29 -2.70 -5.99
C VAL A 25 -1.06 -2.30 -5.39
N ASN A 26 -1.60 -3.14 -4.52
CA ASN A 26 -2.73 -2.79 -3.67
C ASN A 26 -2.18 -2.35 -2.31
N PHE A 27 -2.49 -1.12 -1.90
CA PHE A 27 -2.04 -0.59 -0.62
C PHE A 27 -3.17 0.14 0.09
N TYR A 28 -3.42 -0.21 1.35
CA TYR A 28 -4.42 0.48 2.18
C TYR A 28 -3.81 0.96 3.49
N SER A 29 -3.10 0.09 4.19
CA SER A 29 -2.61 0.36 5.53
C SER A 29 -1.43 -0.55 5.87
N PRO A 30 -0.40 -0.06 6.55
CA PRO A 30 0.64 -0.90 7.11
C PRO A 30 0.18 -1.52 8.43
N THR A 31 0.67 -2.71 8.73
CA THR A 31 0.62 -3.26 10.09
C THR A 31 2.00 -3.14 10.71
N LEU A 32 2.14 -2.24 11.68
CA LEU A 32 3.38 -2.13 12.43
C LEU A 32 3.40 -3.17 13.54
N VAL A 33 4.51 -3.86 13.68
CA VAL A 33 4.71 -4.89 14.69
C VAL A 33 5.94 -4.60 15.54
N LYS A 34 5.94 -5.15 16.76
CA LYS A 34 7.10 -5.19 17.66
C LYS A 34 7.37 -6.62 18.10
N ASP A 35 8.58 -6.88 18.49
CA ASP A 35 8.93 -8.15 19.14
C ASP A 35 8.16 -8.32 20.45
N ASP A 36 7.51 -9.47 20.61
CA ASP A 36 6.79 -9.84 21.82
C ASP A 36 6.75 -11.38 21.94
N PRO A 37 7.74 -11.97 22.63
CA PRO A 37 7.83 -13.41 22.81
C PRO A 37 6.63 -14.05 23.53
N SER A 38 5.78 -13.25 24.18
CA SER A 38 4.57 -13.75 24.85
C SER A 38 3.43 -14.07 23.88
N GLN A 39 3.51 -13.58 22.62
CA GLN A 39 2.50 -13.79 21.59
C GLN A 39 2.78 -15.05 20.75
N PRO A 40 1.75 -15.66 20.11
CA PRO A 40 1.89 -16.91 19.37
C PRO A 40 2.95 -16.95 18.28
N PHE A 41 3.25 -15.79 17.66
CA PHE A 41 4.26 -15.65 16.60
C PHE A 41 5.46 -14.82 17.03
N GLY A 42 5.59 -14.53 18.34
CA GLY A 42 6.67 -13.68 18.84
C GLY A 42 6.52 -12.19 18.50
N ILE A 43 5.38 -11.75 18.00
CA ILE A 43 5.13 -10.38 17.59
C ILE A 43 3.79 -9.85 18.12
N ALA A 44 3.73 -8.57 18.44
CA ALA A 44 2.51 -7.84 18.78
C ALA A 44 2.33 -6.60 17.90
N ASN A 45 1.10 -6.14 17.73
CA ASN A 45 0.84 -4.89 17.03
C ASN A 45 1.47 -3.70 17.78
N ARG A 46 2.04 -2.78 17.02
CA ARG A 46 2.59 -1.52 17.50
C ARG A 46 1.76 -0.37 16.91
N PRO A 47 1.00 0.37 17.73
CA PRO A 47 0.32 1.58 17.25
C PRO A 47 1.32 2.62 16.76
N ASN A 48 0.98 3.33 15.68
CA ASN A 48 1.70 4.51 15.25
C ASN A 48 0.84 5.75 15.56
N PRO A 49 1.29 6.64 16.47
CA PRO A 49 0.51 7.82 16.88
C PRO A 49 0.35 8.87 15.76
N ASP A 50 1.21 8.83 14.73
CA ASP A 50 1.18 9.79 13.62
C ASP A 50 0.16 9.42 12.53
N GLN A 51 -0.58 8.33 12.74
CA GLN A 51 -1.58 7.84 11.81
C GLN A 51 -2.98 8.21 12.28
N TYR A 52 -3.83 8.61 11.35
CA TYR A 52 -5.26 8.74 11.63
C TYR A 52 -6.03 7.48 11.20
N PRO A 53 -7.14 7.13 11.90
CA PRO A 53 -7.85 5.88 11.66
C PRO A 53 -8.70 5.94 10.39
N SER A 54 -8.86 4.78 9.73
CA SER A 54 -9.88 4.50 8.73
C SER A 54 -10.44 3.11 8.94
N TYR A 55 -11.51 2.74 8.24
CA TYR A 55 -12.04 1.37 8.27
C TYR A 55 -11.06 0.35 7.67
N ASN A 56 -10.17 0.79 6.79
CA ASN A 56 -9.13 -0.04 6.18
C ASN A 56 -7.83 -0.11 7.00
N GLY A 57 -7.85 0.44 8.23
CA GLY A 57 -6.69 0.52 9.11
C GLY A 57 -6.06 1.92 9.17
N PRO A 58 -4.95 2.07 9.90
CA PRO A 58 -4.31 3.36 10.08
C PRO A 58 -3.77 3.91 8.76
N VAL A 59 -4.11 5.15 8.44
CA VAL A 59 -3.67 5.85 7.23
C VAL A 59 -2.21 6.27 7.35
N SER A 60 -1.37 5.86 6.41
CA SER A 60 0.07 6.11 6.48
C SER A 60 0.71 6.23 5.09
N PRO A 61 0.63 7.40 4.46
CA PRO A 61 1.19 7.63 3.12
C PRO A 61 2.70 7.40 3.03
N SER A 62 3.44 7.66 4.11
CA SER A 62 4.90 7.43 4.15
C SER A 62 5.28 5.96 3.91
N HIS A 63 4.49 5.01 4.44
CA HIS A 63 4.74 3.60 4.21
C HIS A 63 4.43 3.15 2.77
N LEU A 64 3.58 3.89 2.03
CA LEU A 64 3.44 3.66 0.60
C LEU A 64 4.74 4.03 -0.13
N VAL A 65 5.37 5.15 0.21
CA VAL A 65 6.68 5.53 -0.36
C VAL A 65 7.72 4.44 -0.08
N GLU A 66 7.82 4.00 1.17
CA GLU A 66 8.77 2.95 1.58
C GLU A 66 8.53 1.65 0.81
N LEU A 67 7.27 1.20 0.69
CA LEU A 67 6.90 0.00 -0.06
C LEU A 67 7.30 0.11 -1.53
N LEU A 68 6.98 1.24 -2.19
CA LEU A 68 7.30 1.45 -3.60
C LEU A 68 8.81 1.45 -3.84
N MET A 69 9.59 2.10 -2.97
CA MET A 69 11.05 2.10 -3.04
C MET A 69 11.64 0.72 -2.78
N GLN A 70 11.05 -0.05 -1.87
CA GLN A 70 11.46 -1.43 -1.59
C GLN A 70 11.22 -2.33 -2.79
N ILE A 71 10.01 -2.29 -3.39
CA ILE A 71 9.69 -3.08 -4.59
C ILE A 71 10.63 -2.70 -5.74
N ASP A 72 10.85 -1.41 -5.97
CA ASP A 72 11.74 -0.92 -7.01
C ASP A 72 13.15 -1.52 -6.89
N LYS A 73 13.69 -1.50 -5.67
CA LYS A 73 15.02 -2.04 -5.38
C LYS A 73 15.09 -3.58 -5.48
N GLU A 74 14.07 -4.28 -4.98
CA GLU A 74 14.10 -5.75 -4.89
C GLU A 74 13.79 -6.44 -6.23
N TYR A 75 13.04 -5.78 -7.12
CA TYR A 75 12.58 -6.36 -8.37
C TYR A 75 13.22 -5.72 -9.62
N ASP A 76 14.39 -5.09 -9.46
CA ASP A 76 15.18 -4.56 -10.59
C ASP A 76 14.43 -3.47 -11.37
N HIS A 77 13.92 -2.47 -10.65
CA HIS A 77 13.30 -1.25 -11.18
C HIS A 77 12.10 -1.50 -12.13
N PRO A 78 11.09 -2.27 -11.71
CA PRO A 78 9.93 -2.56 -12.55
C PRO A 78 9.06 -1.33 -12.73
N THR A 79 8.22 -1.35 -13.77
CA THR A 79 7.09 -0.42 -13.85
C THR A 79 6.05 -0.81 -12.80
N LEU A 80 5.56 0.17 -12.00
CA LEU A 80 4.55 -0.03 -10.97
C LEU A 80 3.25 0.68 -11.35
N ILE A 81 2.13 0.06 -11.00
CA ILE A 81 0.80 0.67 -11.05
C ILE A 81 0.15 0.45 -9.69
N ILE A 82 -0.29 1.52 -9.05
CA ILE A 82 -1.15 1.39 -7.87
C ILE A 82 -2.53 0.95 -8.38
N THR A 83 -2.85 -0.32 -8.18
CA THR A 83 -4.08 -0.93 -8.66
C THR A 83 -5.24 -0.78 -7.70
N GLU A 84 -4.94 -0.58 -6.40
CA GLU A 84 -5.93 -0.21 -5.40
C GLU A 84 -5.28 0.65 -4.31
N ASN A 85 -5.95 1.75 -3.98
CA ASN A 85 -5.66 2.57 -2.82
C ASN A 85 -6.89 3.39 -2.46
N GLY A 86 -7.32 3.39 -1.21
CA GLY A 86 -8.52 4.09 -0.76
C GLY A 86 -8.74 3.92 0.73
N ALA A 87 -9.73 4.61 1.27
CA ALA A 87 -10.11 4.49 2.67
C ALA A 87 -11.61 4.70 2.87
N GLY A 88 -12.21 3.89 3.73
CA GLY A 88 -13.54 4.11 4.28
C GLY A 88 -13.47 4.90 5.58
N PHE A 89 -14.39 5.85 5.75
CA PHE A 89 -14.57 6.65 6.96
C PHE A 89 -16.00 6.54 7.47
N GLY A 90 -16.28 7.00 8.70
CA GLY A 90 -17.61 6.93 9.29
C GLY A 90 -18.58 7.91 8.63
N VAL A 91 -19.86 7.59 8.66
CA VAL A 91 -20.93 8.46 8.12
C VAL A 91 -20.98 9.85 8.80
N ASP A 92 -20.45 9.97 10.01
CA ASP A 92 -20.34 11.24 10.73
C ASP A 92 -19.22 12.15 10.17
N ASP A 93 -18.31 11.58 9.40
CA ASP A 93 -17.20 12.30 8.76
C ASP A 93 -17.62 12.91 7.43
N GLU A 94 -18.75 12.48 6.88
CA GLU A 94 -19.34 12.99 5.66
C GLU A 94 -20.45 14.01 5.98
N LYS A 95 -20.46 15.11 5.25
CA LYS A 95 -21.47 16.17 5.45
C LYS A 95 -22.25 16.40 4.18
N LEU A 96 -23.56 16.21 4.25
CA LEU A 96 -24.46 16.56 3.16
C LEU A 96 -24.67 18.09 3.15
N THR A 97 -24.34 18.75 2.06
CA THR A 97 -24.55 20.17 1.84
C THR A 97 -25.27 20.39 0.52
N GLY A 98 -26.58 20.57 0.59
CA GLY A 98 -27.45 20.56 -0.59
C GLY A 98 -27.41 19.19 -1.28
N ASN A 99 -27.02 19.14 -2.56
CA ASN A 99 -26.89 17.91 -3.35
C ASN A 99 -25.44 17.40 -3.40
N ARG A 100 -24.57 17.85 -2.50
CA ARG A 100 -23.16 17.45 -2.46
C ARG A 100 -22.81 16.81 -1.13
N VAL A 101 -22.06 15.73 -1.18
CA VAL A 101 -21.41 15.14 -0.01
C VAL A 101 -20.05 15.80 0.13
N LEU A 102 -19.79 16.39 1.31
CA LEU A 102 -18.47 16.90 1.69
C LEU A 102 -17.76 15.80 2.47
N ASP A 103 -16.69 15.27 1.90
CA ASP A 103 -15.87 14.20 2.46
C ASP A 103 -14.41 14.65 2.61
N PRO A 104 -14.11 15.45 3.63
CA PRO A 104 -12.78 16.05 3.79
C PRO A 104 -11.70 15.01 4.13
N LEU A 105 -12.05 13.92 4.82
CA LEU A 105 -11.08 12.88 5.19
C LEU A 105 -10.66 12.07 3.99
N ARG A 106 -11.60 11.68 3.12
CA ARG A 106 -11.28 10.94 1.89
C ARG A 106 -10.52 11.82 0.89
N ALA A 107 -10.88 13.10 0.79
CA ALA A 107 -10.14 14.07 -0.01
C ALA A 107 -8.70 14.25 0.50
N LYS A 108 -8.51 14.35 1.82
CA LYS A 108 -7.18 14.39 2.43
C LYS A 108 -6.40 13.11 2.18
N TYR A 109 -7.01 11.95 2.38
CA TYR A 109 -6.40 10.66 2.11
C TYR A 109 -5.84 10.57 0.68
N LEU A 110 -6.68 10.94 -0.30
CA LEU A 110 -6.30 10.92 -1.70
C LEU A 110 -5.13 11.87 -1.99
N SER A 111 -5.19 13.10 -1.49
CA SER A 111 -4.11 14.07 -1.64
C SER A 111 -2.79 13.55 -1.07
N ASP A 112 -2.81 13.06 0.18
CA ASP A 112 -1.62 12.57 0.88
C ASP A 112 -0.98 11.37 0.14
N HIS A 113 -1.79 10.48 -0.43
CA HIS A 113 -1.26 9.30 -1.15
C HIS A 113 -0.78 9.66 -2.57
N ILE A 114 -1.40 10.63 -3.24
CA ILE A 114 -0.87 11.17 -4.50
C ILE A 114 0.49 11.81 -4.25
N ASP A 115 0.64 12.61 -3.19
CA ASP A 115 1.93 13.21 -2.82
C ASP A 115 2.99 12.15 -2.49
N ALA A 116 2.59 11.05 -1.84
CA ALA A 116 3.47 9.91 -1.60
C ALA A 116 3.95 9.25 -2.91
N VAL A 117 3.03 9.02 -3.86
CA VAL A 117 3.38 8.49 -5.18
C VAL A 117 4.32 9.44 -5.94
N LEU A 118 4.05 10.75 -5.90
CA LEU A 118 4.92 11.75 -6.52
C LEU A 118 6.31 11.76 -5.87
N SER A 119 6.38 11.61 -4.55
CA SER A 119 7.65 11.51 -3.82
C SER A 119 8.47 10.29 -4.25
N ALA A 120 7.84 9.11 -4.38
CA ALA A 120 8.50 7.92 -4.90
C ALA A 120 8.99 8.11 -6.35
N ARG A 121 8.18 8.75 -7.21
CA ARG A 121 8.59 9.09 -8.59
C ARG A 121 9.79 10.04 -8.63
N HIS A 122 9.82 11.05 -7.78
CA HIS A 122 10.98 11.96 -7.67
C HIS A 122 12.24 11.24 -7.20
N ALA A 123 12.08 10.16 -6.42
CA ALA A 123 13.19 9.29 -6.03
C ALA A 123 13.63 8.29 -7.13
N GLY A 124 12.96 8.29 -8.30
CA GLY A 124 13.32 7.48 -9.46
C GLY A 124 12.44 6.25 -9.70
N VAL A 125 11.48 5.96 -8.81
CA VAL A 125 10.57 4.81 -8.97
C VAL A 125 9.62 5.04 -10.15
N LYS A 126 9.47 4.04 -11.02
CA LYS A 126 8.62 4.11 -12.22
C LYS A 126 7.15 3.79 -11.87
N VAL A 127 6.43 4.70 -11.24
CA VAL A 127 4.99 4.57 -11.03
C VAL A 127 4.26 5.24 -12.19
N GLU A 128 3.54 4.46 -13.00
CA GLU A 128 2.85 4.94 -14.22
C GLU A 128 1.34 5.06 -14.09
N GLY A 129 0.76 4.50 -13.03
CA GLY A 129 -0.69 4.56 -12.82
C GLY A 129 -1.08 4.56 -11.36
N TYR A 130 -2.24 5.14 -11.08
CA TYR A 130 -2.86 5.16 -9.76
C TYR A 130 -4.38 5.04 -9.92
N LEU A 131 -4.96 3.97 -9.34
CA LEU A 131 -6.39 3.69 -9.35
C LEU A 131 -6.91 3.83 -7.93
N PHE A 132 -7.79 4.81 -7.74
CA PHE A 132 -8.46 5.02 -6.46
C PHE A 132 -9.59 4.02 -6.25
N TRP A 133 -9.65 3.38 -5.10
CA TRP A 133 -10.72 2.46 -4.73
C TRP A 133 -11.68 3.14 -3.74
N SER A 134 -12.96 3.44 -4.11
CA SER A 134 -13.46 3.20 -5.46
C SER A 134 -14.31 4.38 -5.93
N LEU A 135 -14.83 4.29 -7.16
CA LEU A 135 -15.69 5.32 -7.74
C LEU A 135 -17.06 5.36 -7.06
N LEU A 136 -17.56 4.21 -6.61
CA LEU A 136 -18.85 4.05 -5.94
C LEU A 136 -18.60 3.40 -4.58
N ASP A 137 -19.00 4.11 -3.53
CA ASP A 137 -18.96 3.65 -2.12
C ASP A 137 -20.40 3.54 -1.59
#